data_445c38d0b58a5743d45f38a004a3d22b
#
_entry.id   445c38d0b58a5743d45f38a004a3d22b
#
_cell.length_a   1.000
_cell.length_b   1.000
_cell.length_c   1.000
_cell.angle_alpha   90.00
_cell.angle_beta   90.00
_cell.angle_gamma   90.00
#
_symmetry.space_group_name_H-M   'P 1'
#
loop_
_entity.id
_entity.type
_entity.pdbx_description
1 polymer ?
#
loop_
_entity_poly.entity_id
_entity_poly.type
_entity_poly.pdbx_seq_one_letter_code
_entity_poly.pdbx_strand_id
1 'polypeptide(L)' 'MARDLTYINKLLLRYGIYVYDKDMGNMLTLMEMEIKELYSHGLISKEEYIEAFLILKRRKEG' A
#
# COMPACT_ATOMS: atom_id res chain seq x y z
N MET A 1 -13.09 12.18 -3.87
CA MET A 1 -11.91 12.43 -3.08
C MET A 1 -10.81 11.44 -3.42
N ALA A 2 -9.60 11.95 -3.64
CA ALA A 2 -8.50 11.08 -4.02
C ALA A 2 -8.01 10.27 -2.81
N ARG A 3 -7.82 8.99 -3.02
CA ARG A 3 -7.15 8.16 -2.03
C ARG A 3 -5.67 8.26 -2.26
N ASP A 4 -4.91 8.21 -1.19
CA ASP A 4 -3.47 8.37 -1.27
C ASP A 4 -2.79 7.43 -0.27
N LEU A 5 -1.56 7.77 0.09
CA LEU A 5 -0.79 6.92 1.01
C LEU A 5 -1.48 6.74 2.36
N THR A 6 -2.34 7.68 2.76
CA THR A 6 -3.09 7.52 4.00
C THR A 6 -3.98 6.29 3.94
N TYR A 7 -4.60 6.06 2.80
CA TYR A 7 -5.43 4.87 2.62
C TYR A 7 -4.59 3.60 2.83
N ILE A 8 -3.41 3.57 2.23
CA ILE A 8 -2.54 2.40 2.34
C ILE A 8 -2.05 2.22 3.77
N ASN A 9 -1.66 3.32 4.42
CA ASN A 9 -1.22 3.26 5.81
C ASN A 9 -2.31 2.70 6.72
N LYS A 10 -3.54 3.16 6.54
CA LYS A 10 -4.65 2.67 7.34
C LYS A 10 -4.91 1.18 7.08
N LEU A 11 -4.81 0.77 5.82
CA LEU A 11 -5.01 -0.62 5.46
C LEU A 11 -3.96 -1.50 6.12
N LEU A 12 -2.69 -1.09 6.07
CA LEU A 12 -1.61 -1.85 6.67
C LEU A 12 -1.71 -1.88 8.19
N LEU A 13 -2.08 -0.75 8.79
CA LEU A 13 -2.22 -0.67 10.24
C LEU A 13 -3.30 -1.61 10.77
N ARG A 14 -4.29 -1.92 9.95
CA ARG A 14 -5.33 -2.87 10.34
C ARG A 14 -4.73 -4.22 10.71
N TYR A 15 -3.58 -4.54 10.14
CA TYR A 15 -2.88 -5.80 10.37
C TYR A 15 -1.61 -5.62 11.18
N GLY A 16 -1.47 -4.47 11.83
CA GLY A 16 -0.31 -4.20 12.68
C GLY A 16 0.96 -3.91 11.91
N ILE A 17 0.84 -3.50 10.65
CA ILE A 17 2.00 -3.23 9.80
C ILE A 17 2.20 -1.72 9.67
N TYR A 18 3.41 -1.25 9.94
CA TYR A 18 3.75 0.15 9.76
C TYR A 18 5.00 0.24 8.89
N VAL A 19 4.90 0.95 7.78
CA VAL A 19 6.01 1.11 6.85
C VAL A 19 6.43 2.57 6.82
N TYR A 20 7.72 2.80 7.05
CA TYR A 20 8.28 4.14 6.94
C TYR A 20 9.72 4.07 6.46
N ASP A 21 10.09 4.97 5.56
CA ASP A 21 11.46 5.11 5.08
C ASP A 21 11.63 6.56 4.67
N LYS A 22 12.82 7.11 4.91
CA LYS A 22 13.11 8.48 4.50
C LYS A 22 13.04 8.63 3.00
N ASP A 23 13.45 7.60 2.28
CA ASP A 23 13.44 7.59 0.82
C ASP A 23 12.05 7.18 0.35
N MET A 24 11.38 8.09 -0.35
CA MET A 24 10.02 7.84 -0.81
C MET A 24 9.96 6.61 -1.73
N GLY A 25 10.94 6.43 -2.60
CA GLY A 25 10.96 5.27 -3.48
C GLY A 25 11.01 3.97 -2.72
N ASN A 26 11.88 3.91 -1.69
CA ASN A 26 11.97 2.73 -0.85
C ASN A 26 10.66 2.49 -0.10
N MET A 27 10.07 3.57 0.41
CA MET A 27 8.82 3.45 1.16
C MET A 27 7.72 2.86 0.28
N LEU A 28 7.60 3.36 -0.95
CA LEU A 28 6.58 2.87 -1.87
C LEU A 28 6.81 1.39 -2.22
N THR A 29 8.08 1.01 -2.41
CA THR A 29 8.41 -0.37 -2.70
C THR A 29 8.04 -1.29 -1.53
N LEU A 30 8.34 -0.85 -0.30
CA LEU A 30 8.00 -1.65 0.88
C LEU A 30 6.50 -1.77 1.05
N MET A 31 5.76 -0.69 0.81
CA MET A 31 4.31 -0.72 0.87
C MET A 31 3.75 -1.72 -0.15
N GLU A 32 4.30 -1.70 -1.36
CA GLU A 32 3.85 -2.63 -2.40
C GLU A 32 4.07 -4.07 -1.98
N MET A 33 5.22 -4.36 -1.40
CA MET A 33 5.52 -5.71 -0.94
C MET A 33 4.54 -6.18 0.13
N GLU A 34 4.23 -5.30 1.09
CA GLU A 34 3.29 -5.65 2.15
C GLU A 34 1.89 -5.86 1.61
N ILE A 35 1.46 -5.02 0.67
CA ILE A 35 0.14 -5.15 0.07
C ILE A 35 0.02 -6.46 -0.69
N LYS A 36 1.05 -6.83 -1.44
CA LYS A 36 1.06 -8.10 -2.17
C LYS A 36 0.98 -9.28 -1.21
N GLU A 37 1.71 -9.18 -0.09
CA GLU A 37 1.71 -10.23 0.90
C GLU A 37 0.32 -10.42 1.50
N LEU A 38 -0.33 -9.32 1.88
CA LEU A 38 -1.67 -9.38 2.44
C LEU A 38 -2.66 -10.00 1.46
N TYR A 39 -2.55 -9.62 0.19
CA TYR A 39 -3.45 -10.16 -0.81
C TYR A 39 -3.21 -11.65 -1.04
N SER A 40 -1.95 -12.06 -1.08
CA SER A 40 -1.62 -13.47 -1.33
C SER A 40 -2.10 -14.36 -0.19
N HIS A 41 -2.24 -13.82 1.02
CA HIS A 41 -2.76 -14.56 2.15
C HIS A 41 -4.27 -14.41 2.31
N GLY A 42 -4.92 -13.73 1.37
CA GLY A 42 -6.37 -13.57 1.41
C GLY A 42 -6.87 -12.63 2.49
N LEU A 43 -5.99 -11.76 3.00
CA LEU A 43 -6.35 -10.87 4.09
C LEU A 43 -7.01 -9.58 3.62
N ILE A 44 -6.78 -9.18 2.38
CA ILE A 44 -7.46 -8.02 1.80
C ILE A 44 -8.17 -8.44 0.54
N SER A 45 -9.21 -7.70 0.17
CA SER A 45 -10.01 -8.02 -1.00
C SER A 45 -9.29 -7.63 -2.28
N LYS A 46 -9.79 -8.15 -3.40
CA LYS A 46 -9.26 -7.79 -4.71
C LYS A 46 -9.40 -6.29 -4.94
N GLU A 47 -10.54 -5.72 -4.54
CA GLU A 47 -10.78 -4.29 -4.68
C GLU A 47 -9.78 -3.48 -3.89
N GLU A 48 -9.51 -3.88 -2.65
CA GLU A 48 -8.53 -3.20 -1.82
C GLU A 48 -7.13 -3.30 -2.43
N TYR A 49 -6.82 -4.46 -2.96
CA TYR A 49 -5.51 -4.67 -3.59
C TYR A 49 -5.35 -3.76 -4.81
N ILE A 50 -6.36 -3.72 -5.68
CA ILE A 50 -6.31 -2.91 -6.89
C ILE A 50 -6.22 -1.43 -6.53
N GLU A 51 -7.01 -0.99 -5.58
CA GLU A 51 -6.99 0.41 -5.14
C GLU A 51 -5.60 0.80 -4.65
N ALA A 52 -5.02 -0.04 -3.78
CA ALA A 52 -3.70 0.23 -3.23
C ALA A 52 -2.64 0.25 -4.35
N PHE A 53 -2.73 -0.70 -5.26
CA PHE A 53 -1.78 -0.79 -6.36
C PHE A 53 -1.83 0.46 -7.24
N LEU A 54 -3.02 0.93 -7.54
CA LEU A 54 -3.17 2.13 -8.37
C LEU A 54 -2.61 3.37 -7.67
N ILE A 55 -2.82 3.48 -6.37
CA ILE A 55 -2.27 4.58 -5.60
C ILE A 55 -0.75 4.57 -5.66
N LEU A 56 -0.16 3.41 -5.43
CA LEU A 56 1.30 3.29 -5.45
C LEU A 56 1.87 3.58 -6.82
N LYS A 57 1.22 3.09 -7.86
CA LYS A 57 1.69 3.31 -9.22
C LYS A 57 1.65 4.80 -9.55
N ARG A 58 0.58 5.47 -9.18
CA ARG A 58 0.43 6.90 -9.44
C ARG A 58 1.51 7.71 -8.72
N ARG A 59 1.82 7.34 -7.49
CA ARG A 59 2.84 8.04 -6.73
C ARG A 59 4.23 7.82 -7.34
N LYS A 60 4.49 6.62 -7.85
CA LYS A 60 5.78 6.33 -8.48
C LYS A 60 5.96 7.13 -9.76
N GLU A 61 4.89 7.36 -10.50
CA GLU A 61 4.96 8.07 -11.76
C GLU A 61 5.00 9.58 -11.60
N GLY A 62 4.51 10.04 -10.50
CA GLY A 62 4.38 11.45 -10.32
C GLY A 62 4.88 12.00 -9.08
#